data_054af0eebf202d72c4e0206c17072c64
#
_entry.id   054af0eebf202d72c4e0206c17072c64
#
_cell.length_a   1.000
_cell.length_b   1.000
_cell.length_c   1.000
_cell.angle_alpha   90.00
_cell.angle_beta   90.00
_cell.angle_gamma   90.00
#
_symmetry.space_group_name_H-M   'P 1'
#
loop_
_entity.id
_entity.type
_entity.pdbx_description
1 polymer ?
#
loop_
_entity_poly.entity_id
_entity_poly.type
_entity_poly.pdbx_seq_one_letter_code
_entity_poly.pdbx_strand_id
1 'polypeptide(L)'
;NRLQKYVGEESMPNLMFTGPAGVGKTTTAIALVKAILGEYWRQNFLELNASDARGIDTVRNDIKNFCRLKPVGAPFRIIFLDEVDNMTKDAQHALRREMEMYTKTASFILSCNYSSKIIDPIQSRCAIFRFGPIKGEEIANRLKYICTSEGFEYTDGGIEAIEYFAEGDMRKAVNVLQAAASEGKQVDEDAVYEVVSKA
;
A
#
# COMPACT_ATOMS: atom_id res chain seq x y z
N ASN A 1 11.64 -3.28 14.14
CA ASN A 1 11.21 -2.84 12.82
C ASN A 1 11.46 -1.33 12.66
N ARG A 2 12.07 -0.92 11.52
CA ARG A 2 12.45 0.50 11.29
C ARG A 2 11.23 1.45 11.29
N LEU A 3 10.07 0.99 10.88
CA LEU A 3 8.82 1.78 10.86
C LEU A 3 8.23 1.98 12.26
N GLN A 4 8.36 1.01 13.14
CA GLN A 4 7.81 1.09 14.50
C GLN A 4 8.41 2.21 15.35
N LYS A 5 9.63 2.65 15.03
CA LYS A 5 10.25 3.77 15.74
C LYS A 5 9.53 5.11 15.57
N TYR A 6 8.69 5.25 14.54
CA TYR A 6 7.91 6.48 14.34
C TYR A 6 6.62 6.51 15.15
N VAL A 7 6.24 5.38 15.76
CA VAL A 7 5.05 5.32 16.63
C VAL A 7 5.40 5.98 17.97
N GLY A 8 4.65 7.01 18.35
CA GLY A 8 4.88 7.80 19.56
C GLY A 8 5.83 8.99 19.39
N GLU A 9 6.36 9.22 18.18
CA GLU A 9 7.20 10.40 17.89
C GLU A 9 6.32 11.61 17.52
N GLU A 10 6.80 12.81 17.84
CA GLU A 10 6.12 14.07 17.50
C GLU A 10 6.28 14.48 16.03
N SER A 11 7.13 13.78 15.28
CA SER A 11 7.36 14.03 13.86
C SER A 11 7.77 12.74 13.14
N MET A 12 7.48 12.68 11.84
CA MET A 12 7.90 11.60 10.96
C MET A 12 8.50 12.20 9.68
N PRO A 13 9.65 11.71 9.19
CA PRO A 13 10.13 12.12 7.88
C PRO A 13 9.17 11.66 6.78
N ASN A 14 9.29 12.25 5.59
CA ASN A 14 8.59 11.66 4.45
C ASN A 14 9.11 10.26 4.16
N LEU A 15 8.21 9.35 3.83
CA LEU A 15 8.55 7.96 3.53
C LEU A 15 8.27 7.67 2.06
N MET A 16 9.07 6.77 1.48
CA MET A 16 8.80 6.22 0.16
C MET A 16 8.82 4.70 0.23
N PHE A 17 7.68 4.08 -0.09
CA PHE A 17 7.50 2.64 -0.20
C PHE A 17 7.62 2.24 -1.66
N THR A 18 8.62 1.45 -1.99
CA THR A 18 8.88 1.00 -3.36
C THR A 18 8.97 -0.51 -3.44
N GLY A 19 8.41 -1.10 -4.49
CA GLY A 19 8.42 -2.55 -4.72
C GLY A 19 7.26 -3.01 -5.57
N PRO A 20 7.20 -4.30 -5.96
CA PRO A 20 6.20 -4.83 -6.87
C PRO A 20 4.76 -4.62 -6.36
N ALA A 21 3.78 -4.87 -7.22
CA ALA A 21 2.36 -4.86 -6.83
C ALA A 21 2.08 -5.97 -5.80
N GLY A 22 1.02 -5.84 -5.02
CA GLY A 22 0.50 -6.87 -4.12
C GLY A 22 1.38 -7.24 -2.92
N VAL A 23 2.50 -6.53 -2.66
CA VAL A 23 3.42 -6.82 -1.55
C VAL A 23 3.10 -6.09 -0.24
N GLY A 24 1.93 -5.42 -0.16
CA GLY A 24 1.43 -4.83 1.08
C GLY A 24 1.88 -3.39 1.36
N LYS A 25 2.36 -2.61 0.37
CA LYS A 25 2.78 -1.20 0.56
C LYS A 25 1.65 -0.35 1.17
N THR A 26 0.49 -0.33 0.54
CA THR A 26 -0.70 0.42 0.99
C THR A 26 -1.19 -0.05 2.36
N THR A 27 -1.27 -1.36 2.57
CA THR A 27 -1.65 -1.96 3.85
C THR A 27 -0.71 -1.55 4.99
N THR A 28 0.60 -1.55 4.72
CA THR A 28 1.62 -1.12 5.69
C THR A 28 1.51 0.38 5.98
N ALA A 29 1.24 1.22 4.96
CA ALA A 29 1.02 2.65 5.15
C ALA A 29 -0.17 2.91 6.08
N ILE A 30 -1.33 2.29 5.80
CA ILE A 30 -2.54 2.45 6.61
C ILE A 30 -2.32 1.94 8.04
N ALA A 31 -1.66 0.79 8.22
CA ALA A 31 -1.35 0.25 9.55
C ALA A 31 -0.43 1.19 10.34
N LEU A 32 0.59 1.76 9.68
CA LEU A 32 1.51 2.73 10.29
C LEU A 32 0.76 4.00 10.71
N VAL A 33 -0.09 4.54 9.83
CA VAL A 33 -0.90 5.74 10.09
C VAL A 33 -1.80 5.53 11.31
N LYS A 34 -2.50 4.39 11.39
CA LYS A 34 -3.34 4.05 12.54
C LYS A 34 -2.53 3.92 13.83
N ALA A 35 -1.34 3.34 13.76
CA ALA A 35 -0.46 3.20 14.92
C ALA A 35 0.08 4.55 15.42
N ILE A 36 0.38 5.50 14.52
CA ILE A 36 0.90 6.83 14.86
C ILE A 36 -0.20 7.75 15.36
N LEU A 37 -1.33 7.83 14.65
CA LEU A 37 -2.39 8.81 14.89
C LEU A 37 -3.50 8.32 15.83
N GLY A 38 -3.50 7.02 16.17
CA GLY A 38 -4.46 6.42 17.10
C GLY A 38 -5.91 6.66 16.68
N GLU A 39 -6.77 7.07 17.63
CA GLU A 39 -8.18 7.34 17.40
C GLU A 39 -8.46 8.51 16.45
N TYR A 40 -7.50 9.45 16.32
CA TYR A 40 -7.63 10.63 15.46
C TYR A 40 -7.15 10.41 14.03
N TRP A 41 -6.83 9.17 13.63
CA TRP A 41 -6.24 8.88 12.33
C TRP A 41 -7.09 9.35 11.15
N ARG A 42 -8.42 9.20 11.21
CA ARG A 42 -9.33 9.58 10.10
C ARG A 42 -9.34 11.08 9.81
N GLN A 43 -9.19 11.92 10.84
CA GLN A 43 -9.19 13.39 10.68
C GLN A 43 -7.83 13.93 10.22
N ASN A 44 -6.77 13.16 10.43
CA ASN A 44 -5.39 13.56 10.14
C ASN A 44 -4.73 12.75 9.02
N PHE A 45 -5.51 11.96 8.30
CA PHE A 45 -5.05 11.14 7.19
C PHE A 45 -5.79 11.46 5.90
N LEU A 46 -5.04 11.68 4.82
CA LEU A 46 -5.55 11.86 3.47
C LEU A 46 -4.91 10.80 2.57
N GLU A 47 -5.75 9.98 1.96
CA GLU A 47 -5.33 8.98 0.97
C GLU A 47 -5.75 9.45 -0.42
N LEU A 48 -4.78 9.50 -1.34
CA LEU A 48 -4.99 9.89 -2.72
C LEU A 48 -4.29 8.89 -3.65
N ASN A 49 -4.92 8.59 -4.78
CA ASN A 49 -4.25 7.88 -5.87
C ASN A 49 -3.69 8.92 -6.85
N ALA A 50 -2.38 8.89 -7.08
CA ALA A 50 -1.70 9.83 -7.97
C ALA A 50 -2.00 9.58 -9.46
N SER A 51 -2.58 8.42 -9.79
CA SER A 51 -3.05 8.07 -11.15
C SER A 51 -4.51 8.48 -11.43
N ASP A 52 -5.18 9.12 -10.46
CA ASP A 52 -6.59 9.52 -10.62
C ASP A 52 -6.77 10.43 -11.83
N ALA A 53 -7.71 10.06 -12.69
CA ALA A 53 -8.05 10.77 -13.93
C ALA A 53 -8.55 12.22 -13.73
N ARG A 54 -8.86 12.63 -12.49
CA ARG A 54 -9.25 14.01 -12.15
C ARG A 54 -8.14 15.04 -12.32
N GLY A 55 -6.90 14.59 -12.57
CA GLY A 55 -5.76 15.42 -12.88
C GLY A 55 -4.98 15.90 -11.65
N ILE A 56 -3.72 16.31 -11.91
CA ILE A 56 -2.76 16.74 -10.88
C ILE A 56 -3.23 17.96 -10.09
N ASP A 57 -3.99 18.85 -10.71
CA ASP A 57 -4.47 20.07 -10.04
C ASP A 57 -5.48 19.74 -8.95
N THR A 58 -6.31 18.71 -9.12
CA THR A 58 -7.23 18.22 -8.09
C THR A 58 -6.45 17.65 -6.91
N VAL A 59 -5.52 16.73 -7.17
CA VAL A 59 -4.64 16.16 -6.15
C VAL A 59 -3.89 17.25 -5.38
N ARG A 60 -3.35 18.25 -6.09
CA ARG A 60 -2.68 19.39 -5.49
C ARG A 60 -3.59 20.24 -4.61
N ASN A 61 -4.82 20.50 -5.05
CA ASN A 61 -5.78 21.29 -4.29
C ASN A 61 -6.24 20.53 -3.03
N ASP A 62 -6.46 19.22 -3.12
CA ASP A 62 -6.80 18.38 -1.98
C ASP A 62 -5.68 18.39 -0.93
N ILE A 63 -4.42 18.24 -1.35
CA ILE A 63 -3.24 18.35 -0.48
C ILE A 63 -3.21 19.72 0.22
N LYS A 64 -3.36 20.82 -0.55
CA LYS A 64 -3.32 22.19 0.01
C LYS A 64 -4.43 22.43 1.03
N ASN A 65 -5.66 22.04 0.68
CA ASN A 65 -6.80 22.22 1.57
C ASN A 65 -6.63 21.41 2.86
N PHE A 66 -6.14 20.18 2.74
CA PHE A 66 -5.86 19.32 3.88
C PHE A 66 -4.75 19.88 4.77
N CYS A 67 -3.63 20.33 4.20
CA CYS A 67 -2.47 20.84 4.96
C CYS A 67 -2.69 22.20 5.62
N ARG A 68 -3.66 23.00 5.15
CA ARG A 68 -4.00 24.31 5.75
C ARG A 68 -4.73 24.18 7.08
N LEU A 69 -5.40 23.06 7.30
CA LEU A 69 -6.12 22.82 8.54
C LEU A 69 -5.14 22.33 9.62
N LYS A 70 -5.32 22.78 10.86
CA LYS A 70 -4.53 22.28 11.99
C LYS A 70 -4.82 20.80 12.24
N PRO A 71 -3.81 19.99 12.65
CA PRO A 71 -4.04 18.63 13.11
C PRO A 71 -5.05 18.60 14.29
N VAL A 72 -5.87 17.55 14.35
CA VAL A 72 -6.86 17.36 15.39
C VAL A 72 -6.40 16.25 16.32
N GLY A 73 -6.07 16.55 17.57
CA GLY A 73 -5.64 15.56 18.55
C GLY A 73 -4.35 14.80 18.18
N ALA A 74 -3.58 15.32 17.22
CA ALA A 74 -2.34 14.71 16.74
C ALA A 74 -1.28 15.80 16.49
N PRO A 75 0.04 15.46 16.53
CA PRO A 75 1.11 16.42 16.33
C PRO A 75 1.24 16.88 14.86
N PHE A 76 0.87 16.04 13.89
CA PHE A 76 0.97 16.32 12.46
C PHE A 76 -0.08 15.54 11.66
N ARG A 77 -0.20 15.85 10.39
CA ARG A 77 -1.05 15.14 9.43
C ARG A 77 -0.24 14.20 8.56
N ILE A 78 -0.86 13.17 8.02
CA ILE A 78 -0.21 12.24 7.10
C ILE A 78 -0.98 12.20 5.78
N ILE A 79 -0.24 12.35 4.68
CA ILE A 79 -0.78 12.24 3.32
C ILE A 79 -0.15 11.00 2.68
N PHE A 80 -0.98 10.08 2.27
CA PHE A 80 -0.57 8.90 1.50
C PHE A 80 -0.91 9.10 0.03
N LEU A 81 0.10 9.01 -0.82
CA LEU A 81 -0.03 9.07 -2.27
C LEU A 81 0.37 7.71 -2.84
N ASP A 82 -0.60 7.00 -3.42
CA ASP A 82 -0.35 5.74 -4.10
C ASP A 82 -0.05 5.97 -5.58
N GLU A 83 0.71 5.06 -6.18
CA GLU A 83 1.06 5.05 -7.61
C GLU A 83 1.76 6.33 -8.11
N VAL A 84 2.64 6.92 -7.31
CA VAL A 84 3.35 8.18 -7.64
C VAL A 84 4.21 8.05 -8.90
N ASP A 85 4.63 6.84 -9.26
CA ASP A 85 5.37 6.54 -10.48
C ASP A 85 4.53 6.68 -11.77
N ASN A 86 3.21 6.88 -11.68
CA ASN A 86 2.32 7.22 -12.79
C ASN A 86 2.19 8.73 -13.01
N MET A 87 2.72 9.57 -12.10
CA MET A 87 2.74 11.03 -12.26
C MET A 87 3.71 11.48 -13.34
N THR A 88 3.31 12.49 -14.12
CA THR A 88 4.25 13.19 -15.01
C THR A 88 5.36 13.87 -14.23
N LYS A 89 6.49 14.18 -14.86
CA LYS A 89 7.61 14.88 -14.21
C LYS A 89 7.18 16.25 -13.66
N ASP A 90 6.35 16.98 -14.39
CA ASP A 90 5.85 18.29 -13.95
C ASP A 90 4.97 18.17 -12.71
N ALA A 91 4.13 17.12 -12.65
CA ALA A 91 3.34 16.78 -11.49
C ALA A 91 4.21 16.44 -10.28
N GLN A 92 5.27 15.67 -10.47
CA GLN A 92 6.23 15.36 -9.42
C GLN A 92 6.99 16.62 -8.93
N HIS A 93 7.35 17.54 -9.82
CA HIS A 93 7.94 18.84 -9.43
C HIS A 93 6.96 19.69 -8.60
N ALA A 94 5.68 19.66 -8.93
CA ALA A 94 4.64 20.32 -8.14
C ALA A 94 4.49 19.68 -6.75
N LEU A 95 4.42 18.33 -6.68
CA LEU A 95 4.38 17.58 -5.42
C LEU A 95 5.57 17.90 -4.53
N ARG A 96 6.79 17.95 -5.08
CA ARG A 96 7.99 18.33 -4.33
C ARG A 96 7.80 19.67 -3.61
N ARG A 97 7.23 20.68 -4.30
CA ARG A 97 6.99 21.99 -3.70
C ARG A 97 6.01 21.93 -2.53
N GLU A 98 4.94 21.14 -2.65
CA GLU A 98 3.99 20.95 -1.55
C GLU A 98 4.66 20.23 -0.37
N MET A 99 5.48 19.20 -0.61
CA MET A 99 6.25 18.52 0.43
C MET A 99 7.18 19.49 1.19
N GLU A 100 7.84 20.42 0.48
CA GLU A 100 8.71 21.43 1.08
C GLU A 100 7.90 22.47 1.89
N MET A 101 6.76 22.89 1.37
CA MET A 101 5.91 23.92 1.98
C MET A 101 5.31 23.45 3.31
N TYR A 102 4.88 22.18 3.39
CA TYR A 102 4.14 21.67 4.53
C TYR A 102 4.96 20.79 5.48
N THR A 103 6.29 20.80 5.40
CA THR A 103 7.21 19.96 6.21
C THR A 103 6.96 20.04 7.73
N LYS A 104 6.40 21.16 8.22
CA LYS A 104 6.14 21.38 9.65
C LYS A 104 4.78 20.84 10.11
N THR A 105 3.85 20.62 9.20
CA THR A 105 2.45 20.32 9.52
C THR A 105 1.97 18.97 8.97
N ALA A 106 2.70 18.45 7.99
CA ALA A 106 2.33 17.19 7.34
C ALA A 106 3.57 16.36 6.93
N SER A 107 3.44 15.05 7.01
CA SER A 107 4.39 14.09 6.48
C SER A 107 3.76 13.31 5.33
N PHE A 108 4.56 12.99 4.33
CA PHE A 108 4.09 12.26 3.14
C PHE A 108 4.58 10.81 3.18
N ILE A 109 3.70 9.90 2.82
CA ILE A 109 4.03 8.51 2.51
C ILE A 109 3.73 8.32 1.02
N LEU A 110 4.76 8.10 0.23
CA LEU A 110 4.66 7.89 -1.21
C LEU A 110 4.78 6.40 -1.51
N SER A 111 3.90 5.85 -2.34
CA SER A 111 3.97 4.47 -2.80
C SER A 111 4.20 4.43 -4.31
N CYS A 112 5.13 3.60 -4.75
CA CYS A 112 5.45 3.39 -6.15
C CYS A 112 5.89 1.95 -6.42
N ASN A 113 5.70 1.49 -7.65
CA ASN A 113 6.26 0.21 -8.06
C ASN A 113 7.71 0.37 -8.52
N TYR A 114 8.04 1.45 -9.20
CA TYR A 114 9.36 1.72 -9.78
C TYR A 114 9.93 3.03 -9.28
N SER A 115 10.87 2.98 -8.33
CA SER A 115 11.53 4.19 -7.81
C SER A 115 12.32 4.95 -8.87
N SER A 116 12.78 4.28 -9.94
CA SER A 116 13.48 4.92 -11.07
C SER A 116 12.63 5.91 -11.85
N LYS A 117 11.30 5.84 -11.74
CA LYS A 117 10.37 6.81 -12.34
C LYS A 117 10.15 8.06 -11.48
N ILE A 118 10.63 8.06 -10.24
CA ILE A 118 10.51 9.19 -9.31
C ILE A 118 11.74 10.08 -9.45
N ILE A 119 11.53 11.40 -9.56
CA ILE A 119 12.63 12.35 -9.67
C ILE A 119 13.50 12.37 -8.41
N ASP A 120 14.81 12.54 -8.59
CA ASP A 120 15.78 12.54 -7.49
C ASP A 120 15.46 13.56 -6.37
N PRO A 121 14.95 14.78 -6.66
CA PRO A 121 14.57 15.71 -5.61
C PRO A 121 13.48 15.25 -4.66
N ILE A 122 12.59 14.31 -5.08
CA ILE A 122 11.63 13.68 -4.18
C ILE A 122 12.30 12.56 -3.40
N GLN A 123 13.06 11.69 -4.10
CA GLN A 123 13.74 10.55 -3.46
C GLN A 123 14.66 11.00 -2.32
N SER A 124 15.44 12.07 -2.53
CA SER A 124 16.38 12.62 -1.53
C SER A 124 15.70 13.16 -0.26
N ARG A 125 14.40 13.43 -0.31
CA ARG A 125 13.59 13.92 0.81
C ARG A 125 12.82 12.85 1.55
N CYS A 126 12.95 11.60 1.12
CA CYS A 126 12.20 10.48 1.68
C CYS A 126 13.14 9.43 2.29
N ALA A 127 12.74 8.86 3.42
CA ALA A 127 13.31 7.61 3.87
C ALA A 127 12.72 6.46 3.04
N ILE A 128 13.58 5.77 2.29
CA ILE A 128 13.15 4.75 1.33
C ILE A 128 13.05 3.39 2.02
N PHE A 129 11.90 2.73 1.84
CA PHE A 129 11.62 1.36 2.28
C PHE A 129 11.33 0.50 1.05
N ARG A 130 12.13 -0.53 0.85
CA ARG A 130 11.99 -1.46 -0.27
C ARG A 130 11.20 -2.68 0.18
N PHE A 131 10.11 -2.94 -0.51
CA PHE A 131 9.25 -4.12 -0.35
C PHE A 131 9.65 -5.14 -1.41
N GLY A 132 9.99 -6.34 -0.96
CA GLY A 132 10.19 -7.50 -1.83
C GLY A 132 8.94 -8.35 -1.97
N PRO A 133 8.97 -9.37 -2.83
CA PRO A 133 7.94 -10.39 -2.88
C PRO A 133 7.69 -10.97 -1.49
N ILE A 134 6.43 -11.26 -1.16
CA ILE A 134 6.04 -11.88 0.10
C ILE A 134 6.52 -13.33 0.09
N LYS A 135 7.04 -13.80 1.22
CA LYS A 135 7.49 -15.19 1.35
C LYS A 135 6.30 -16.14 1.23
N GLY A 136 6.49 -17.27 0.58
CA GLY A 136 5.45 -18.25 0.37
C GLY A 136 4.76 -18.71 1.65
N GLU A 137 5.52 -18.97 2.70
CA GLU A 137 4.97 -19.32 4.01
C GLU A 137 3.99 -18.26 4.55
N GLU A 138 4.29 -16.96 4.38
CA GLU A 138 3.42 -15.88 4.82
C GLU A 138 2.14 -15.81 3.98
N ILE A 139 2.25 -16.08 2.66
CA ILE A 139 1.10 -16.20 1.76
C ILE A 139 0.24 -17.39 2.18
N ALA A 140 0.82 -18.58 2.32
CA ALA A 140 0.11 -19.79 2.70
C ALA A 140 -0.64 -19.60 4.03
N ASN A 141 0.01 -19.04 5.06
CA ASN A 141 -0.62 -18.75 6.34
C ASN A 141 -1.81 -17.81 6.20
N ARG A 142 -1.69 -16.77 5.36
CA ARG A 142 -2.77 -15.83 5.12
C ARG A 142 -3.94 -16.47 4.38
N LEU A 143 -3.67 -17.30 3.37
CA LEU A 143 -4.70 -18.03 2.62
C LEU A 143 -5.46 -19.00 3.54
N LYS A 144 -4.76 -19.78 4.35
CA LYS A 144 -5.37 -20.70 5.35
C LYS A 144 -6.27 -19.95 6.33
N TYR A 145 -5.81 -18.78 6.80
CA TYR A 145 -6.62 -17.90 7.65
C TYR A 145 -7.90 -17.46 6.94
N ILE A 146 -7.82 -17.03 5.67
CA ILE A 146 -8.99 -16.61 4.88
C ILE A 146 -9.95 -17.78 4.70
N CYS A 147 -9.47 -18.95 4.29
CA CYS A 147 -10.31 -20.15 4.12
C CYS A 147 -11.06 -20.48 5.39
N THR A 148 -10.37 -20.50 6.54
CA THR A 148 -11.00 -20.77 7.84
C THR A 148 -12.04 -19.72 8.22
N SER A 149 -11.77 -18.44 7.95
CA SER A 149 -12.67 -17.31 8.29
C SER A 149 -13.93 -17.29 7.43
N GLU A 150 -13.80 -17.65 6.14
CA GLU A 150 -14.90 -17.66 5.16
C GLU A 150 -15.60 -19.02 5.06
N GLY A 151 -15.09 -20.05 5.75
CA GLY A 151 -15.67 -21.39 5.73
C GLY A 151 -15.39 -22.17 4.43
N PHE A 152 -14.30 -21.86 3.72
CA PHE A 152 -13.88 -22.60 2.54
C PHE A 152 -13.11 -23.87 2.93
N GLU A 153 -13.47 -25.00 2.35
CA GLU A 153 -12.66 -26.21 2.43
C GLU A 153 -11.44 -26.10 1.51
N TYR A 154 -10.28 -26.52 1.97
CA TYR A 154 -9.04 -26.46 1.21
C TYR A 154 -8.14 -27.66 1.49
N THR A 155 -7.24 -27.95 0.56
CA THR A 155 -6.13 -28.90 0.74
C THR A 155 -4.82 -28.15 0.84
N ASP A 156 -3.81 -28.74 1.46
CA ASP A 156 -2.45 -28.16 1.46
C ASP A 156 -1.90 -28.03 0.05
N GLY A 157 -2.13 -28.99 -0.85
CA GLY A 157 -1.76 -28.92 -2.27
C GLY A 157 -2.39 -27.73 -3.00
N GLY A 158 -3.68 -27.43 -2.74
CA GLY A 158 -4.35 -26.25 -3.29
C GLY A 158 -3.71 -24.94 -2.83
N ILE A 159 -3.35 -24.83 -1.53
CA ILE A 159 -2.65 -23.66 -1.01
C ILE A 159 -1.25 -23.49 -1.63
N GLU A 160 -0.49 -24.59 -1.76
CA GLU A 160 0.84 -24.58 -2.38
C GLU A 160 0.77 -24.20 -3.88
N ALA A 161 -0.24 -24.68 -4.61
CA ALA A 161 -0.46 -24.27 -5.99
C ALA A 161 -0.75 -22.77 -6.10
N ILE A 162 -1.61 -22.21 -5.24
CA ILE A 162 -1.87 -20.76 -5.23
C ILE A 162 -0.58 -19.98 -4.92
N GLU A 163 0.19 -20.40 -3.92
CA GLU A 163 1.46 -19.79 -3.56
C GLU A 163 2.43 -19.72 -4.75
N TYR A 164 2.57 -20.85 -5.46
CA TYR A 164 3.42 -20.96 -6.64
C TYR A 164 3.04 -19.94 -7.72
N PHE A 165 1.74 -19.85 -8.06
CA PHE A 165 1.27 -18.89 -9.07
C PHE A 165 1.30 -17.43 -8.61
N ALA A 166 1.20 -17.18 -7.32
CA ALA A 166 1.20 -15.83 -6.78
C ALA A 166 2.55 -15.13 -6.89
N GLU A 167 3.67 -15.86 -6.89
CA GLU A 167 5.03 -15.32 -7.03
C GLU A 167 5.33 -14.17 -6.05
N GLY A 168 4.77 -14.24 -4.85
CA GLY A 168 4.96 -13.21 -3.82
C GLY A 168 3.98 -12.05 -3.88
N ASP A 169 2.97 -12.07 -4.75
CA ASP A 169 1.87 -11.10 -4.84
C ASP A 169 0.63 -11.62 -4.08
N MET A 170 0.35 -11.03 -2.90
CA MET A 170 -0.81 -11.41 -2.08
C MET A 170 -2.14 -11.11 -2.77
N ARG A 171 -2.22 -10.07 -3.59
CA ARG A 171 -3.45 -9.73 -4.33
C ARG A 171 -3.77 -10.81 -5.34
N LYS A 172 -2.75 -11.26 -6.10
CA LYS A 172 -2.88 -12.38 -7.03
C LYS A 172 -3.27 -13.67 -6.30
N ALA A 173 -2.63 -13.96 -5.16
CA ALA A 173 -2.97 -15.12 -4.33
C ALA A 173 -4.44 -15.13 -3.90
N VAL A 174 -4.93 -14.01 -3.37
CA VAL A 174 -6.32 -13.89 -2.91
C VAL A 174 -7.30 -13.97 -4.08
N ASN A 175 -6.99 -13.38 -5.23
CA ASN A 175 -7.85 -13.46 -6.42
C ASN A 175 -7.98 -14.90 -6.92
N VAL A 176 -6.88 -15.66 -6.98
CA VAL A 176 -6.91 -17.07 -7.39
C VAL A 176 -7.70 -17.90 -6.38
N LEU A 177 -7.50 -17.65 -5.06
CA LEU A 177 -8.28 -18.31 -4.01
C LEU A 177 -9.78 -18.05 -4.17
N GLN A 178 -10.19 -16.80 -4.37
CA GLN A 178 -11.60 -16.44 -4.54
C GLN A 178 -12.21 -17.10 -5.77
N ALA A 179 -11.47 -17.13 -6.88
CA ALA A 179 -11.93 -17.76 -8.10
C ALA A 179 -12.09 -19.28 -7.92
N ALA A 180 -11.13 -19.97 -7.30
CA ALA A 180 -11.21 -21.40 -7.03
C ALA A 180 -12.37 -21.73 -6.06
N ALA A 181 -12.57 -20.93 -5.01
CA ALA A 181 -13.64 -21.11 -4.04
C ALA A 181 -15.05 -20.81 -4.61
N SER A 182 -15.16 -19.93 -5.63
CA SER A 182 -16.47 -19.53 -6.20
C SER A 182 -17.20 -20.64 -6.92
N GLU A 183 -16.52 -21.70 -7.34
CA GLU A 183 -17.12 -22.88 -7.97
C GLU A 183 -17.81 -23.83 -6.97
N GLY A 184 -17.80 -23.49 -5.67
CA GLY A 184 -18.45 -24.28 -4.61
C GLY A 184 -17.79 -25.63 -4.32
N LYS A 185 -16.58 -25.83 -4.83
CA LYS A 185 -15.74 -27.00 -4.61
C LYS A 185 -14.68 -26.70 -3.53
N GLN A 186 -14.11 -27.76 -3.00
CA GLN A 186 -12.91 -27.66 -2.18
C GLN A 186 -11.78 -27.01 -2.99
N VAL A 187 -11.03 -26.10 -2.37
CA VAL A 187 -9.87 -25.47 -2.99
C VAL A 187 -8.71 -26.47 -2.98
N ASP A 188 -8.66 -27.30 -3.99
CA ASP A 188 -7.60 -28.27 -4.25
C ASP A 188 -6.72 -27.83 -5.43
N GLU A 189 -5.71 -28.63 -5.73
CA GLU A 189 -4.76 -28.36 -6.79
C GLU A 189 -5.43 -28.26 -8.17
N ASP A 190 -6.36 -29.18 -8.47
CA ASP A 190 -7.07 -29.22 -9.75
C ASP A 190 -7.95 -27.97 -9.95
N ALA A 191 -8.67 -27.53 -8.93
CA ALA A 191 -9.47 -26.32 -8.95
C ALA A 191 -8.61 -25.07 -9.22
N VAL A 192 -7.41 -24.99 -8.60
CA VAL A 192 -6.47 -23.88 -8.82
C VAL A 192 -5.93 -23.88 -10.25
N TYR A 193 -5.50 -25.03 -10.78
CA TYR A 193 -5.03 -25.15 -12.16
C TYR A 193 -6.13 -24.82 -13.18
N GLU A 194 -7.37 -25.23 -12.94
CA GLU A 194 -8.51 -24.90 -13.79
C GLU A 194 -8.73 -23.38 -13.89
N VAL A 195 -8.69 -22.67 -12.76
CA VAL A 195 -8.83 -21.20 -12.71
C VAL A 195 -7.68 -20.52 -13.44
N VAL A 196 -6.43 -20.92 -13.18
CA VAL A 196 -5.25 -20.25 -13.77
C VAL A 196 -5.15 -20.52 -15.27
N SER A 197 -5.58 -21.70 -15.75
CA SER A 197 -5.57 -22.00 -17.18
C SER A 197 -6.62 -21.27 -18.01
N LYS A 198 -7.66 -20.72 -17.36
CA LYS A 198 -8.73 -19.95 -18.00
C LYS A 198 -8.47 -18.44 -18.00
N ALA A 199 -7.45 -17.94 -17.27
CA ALA A 199 -7.11 -16.54 -17.11
C ALA A 199 -6.06 -16.07 -18.11
#